data_f6e97b36247777898527be0e5833733e
#
_entry.id   f6e97b36247777898527be0e5833733e
#
_cell.length_a   1.000
_cell.length_b   1.000
_cell.length_c   1.000
_cell.angle_alpha   90.00
_cell.angle_beta   90.00
_cell.angle_gamma   90.00
#
_symmetry.space_group_name_H-M   'P 1'
#
loop_
_entity.id
_entity.type
_entity.pdbx_description
1 polymer ?
#
loop_
_entity_poly.entity_id
_entity_poly.type
_entity_poly.pdbx_seq_one_letter_code
_entity_poly.pdbx_strand_id
1 'polypeptide(L)'
;DGVERIAQHVDALLVINNERLREIYADLTFMNAFGKADDTLSIAAKSIAEIITMRGTVNLDFADVKTILKDGGVAIMSTGFGEGENRVTKAIDDALHSPLLNNNDIFNAKKVMLNVSFCPSSELMMEEMNEIHEFMSKFREGVEVIWGVAIDNSLETKVKITVLATGFGVEDVPGMDSLHAARSQEEEERQLQLEEEKEKNKERIRKAYG
;
A
#
# COMPACT_ATOMS: atom_id res chain seq x y z
N ASP A 1 -4.86 -1.46 18.07
CA ASP A 1 -4.29 -0.49 19.04
C ASP A 1 -2.95 0.13 18.62
N GLY A 2 -1.88 -0.65 18.38
CA GLY A 2 -0.57 -0.11 18.04
C GLY A 2 -0.55 0.62 16.70
N VAL A 3 -1.06 0.02 15.67
CA VAL A 3 -1.15 0.58 14.30
C VAL A 3 -1.99 1.85 14.29
N GLU A 4 -3.18 1.83 14.90
CA GLU A 4 -4.08 2.98 15.01
C GLU A 4 -3.43 4.15 15.77
N ARG A 5 -2.71 3.85 16.85
CA ARG A 5 -2.00 4.89 17.63
C ARG A 5 -0.86 5.50 16.85
N ILE A 6 -0.09 4.70 16.10
CA ILE A 6 0.99 5.21 15.25
C ILE A 6 0.41 6.04 14.11
N ALA A 7 -0.67 5.58 13.47
CA ALA A 7 -1.32 6.29 12.37
C ALA A 7 -1.75 7.73 12.72
N GLN A 8 -2.07 8.00 14.00
CA GLN A 8 -2.41 9.35 14.47
C GLN A 8 -1.22 10.31 14.57
N HIS A 9 0.01 9.82 14.47
CA HIS A 9 1.22 10.60 14.70
C HIS A 9 2.15 10.65 13.47
N VAL A 10 1.72 10.08 12.36
CA VAL A 10 2.50 10.04 11.10
C VAL A 10 1.63 10.48 9.92
N ASP A 11 2.25 11.04 8.89
CA ASP A 11 1.53 11.42 7.66
C ASP A 11 1.12 10.23 6.82
N ALA A 12 1.98 9.21 6.77
CA ALA A 12 1.70 7.95 6.08
C ALA A 12 2.28 6.78 6.85
N LEU A 13 1.61 5.64 6.81
CA LEU A 13 2.00 4.42 7.48
C LEU A 13 2.04 3.25 6.50
N LEU A 14 3.23 2.71 6.25
CA LEU A 14 3.39 1.49 5.49
C LEU A 14 3.33 0.29 6.45
N VAL A 15 2.34 -0.56 6.28
CA VAL A 15 2.13 -1.75 7.11
C VAL A 15 2.40 -3.00 6.29
N ILE A 16 3.25 -3.88 6.82
CA ILE A 16 3.54 -5.19 6.24
C ILE A 16 3.00 -6.26 7.19
N ASN A 17 2.07 -7.07 6.69
CA ASN A 17 1.49 -8.15 7.47
C ASN A 17 2.33 -9.43 7.34
N ASN A 18 2.96 -9.84 8.43
CA ASN A 18 3.77 -11.06 8.49
C ASN A 18 2.95 -12.33 8.22
N GLU A 19 1.67 -12.35 8.57
CA GLU A 19 0.78 -13.48 8.29
C GLU A 19 0.62 -13.69 6.79
N ARG A 20 0.47 -12.60 6.05
CA ARG A 20 0.39 -12.66 4.58
C ARG A 20 1.69 -13.15 3.95
N LEU A 21 2.84 -12.73 4.49
CA LEU A 21 4.14 -13.25 4.08
C LEU A 21 4.26 -14.76 4.35
N ARG A 22 3.70 -15.23 5.46
CA ARG A 22 3.65 -16.65 5.79
C ARG A 22 2.82 -17.47 4.79
N GLU A 23 1.69 -16.95 4.33
CA GLU A 23 0.87 -17.60 3.31
C GLU A 23 1.60 -17.71 1.97
N ILE A 24 2.28 -16.64 1.55
CA ILE A 24 2.98 -16.58 0.26
C ILE A 24 4.26 -17.41 0.28
N TYR A 25 4.97 -17.42 1.39
CA TYR A 25 6.24 -18.12 1.59
C TYR A 25 6.09 -19.35 2.51
N ALA A 26 4.97 -20.06 2.37
CA ALA A 26 4.65 -21.23 3.20
C ALA A 26 5.68 -22.39 3.08
N ASP A 27 6.44 -22.42 1.99
CA ASP A 27 7.51 -23.40 1.71
C ASP A 27 8.85 -23.05 2.35
N LEU A 28 8.98 -21.84 2.93
CA LEU A 28 10.21 -21.42 3.59
C LEU A 28 10.28 -21.88 5.04
N THR A 29 11.52 -22.03 5.53
CA THR A 29 11.73 -22.21 6.96
C THR A 29 11.35 -20.93 7.72
N PHE A 30 11.01 -21.07 9.01
CA PHE A 30 10.63 -19.95 9.88
C PHE A 30 11.63 -18.78 9.82
N MET A 31 12.92 -19.06 9.93
CA MET A 31 13.96 -18.02 9.88
C MET A 31 14.04 -17.36 8.49
N ASN A 32 13.89 -18.14 7.43
CA ASN A 32 13.90 -17.59 6.07
C ASN A 32 12.66 -16.73 5.77
N ALA A 33 11.50 -17.09 6.31
CA ALA A 33 10.29 -16.30 6.18
C ALA A 33 10.43 -14.92 6.87
N PHE A 34 11.04 -14.86 8.06
CA PHE A 34 11.37 -13.58 8.71
C PHE A 34 12.40 -12.76 7.93
N GLY A 35 13.42 -13.43 7.36
CA GLY A 35 14.37 -12.77 6.46
C GLY A 35 13.67 -12.14 5.24
N LYS A 36 12.64 -12.77 4.71
CA LYS A 36 11.82 -12.19 3.62
C LYS A 36 11.00 -10.98 4.05
N ALA A 37 10.52 -10.95 5.29
CA ALA A 37 9.87 -9.75 5.85
C ALA A 37 10.86 -8.58 5.93
N ASP A 38 12.07 -8.83 6.41
CA ASP A 38 13.14 -7.82 6.48
C ASP A 38 13.56 -7.34 5.09
N ASP A 39 13.71 -8.26 4.12
CA ASP A 39 13.99 -7.92 2.72
C ASP A 39 12.90 -7.01 2.14
N THR A 40 11.66 -7.29 2.43
CA THR A 40 10.51 -6.53 1.95
C THR A 40 10.52 -5.08 2.46
N LEU A 41 10.79 -4.89 3.75
CA LEU A 41 10.97 -3.54 4.34
C LEU A 41 12.16 -2.81 3.72
N SER A 42 13.27 -3.52 3.54
CA SER A 42 14.48 -2.96 2.94
C SER A 42 14.25 -2.53 1.48
N ILE A 43 13.52 -3.33 0.71
CA ILE A 43 13.15 -3.01 -0.68
C ILE A 43 12.26 -1.76 -0.70
N ALA A 44 11.25 -1.67 0.18
CA ALA A 44 10.38 -0.51 0.26
C ALA A 44 11.16 0.77 0.59
N ALA A 45 11.97 0.76 1.64
CA ALA A 45 12.78 1.91 2.02
C ALA A 45 13.79 2.31 0.92
N LYS A 46 14.45 1.32 0.30
CA LYS A 46 15.38 1.53 -0.81
C LYS A 46 14.68 2.14 -2.01
N SER A 47 13.51 1.65 -2.38
CA SER A 47 12.78 2.15 -3.55
C SER A 47 12.32 3.61 -3.37
N ILE A 48 11.91 4.01 -2.16
CA ILE A 48 11.61 5.43 -1.87
C ILE A 48 12.88 6.27 -1.99
N ALA A 49 14.00 5.81 -1.45
CA ALA A 49 15.27 6.51 -1.56
C ALA A 49 15.74 6.62 -3.02
N GLU A 50 15.57 5.57 -3.81
CA GLU A 50 15.90 5.56 -5.24
C GLU A 50 15.06 6.58 -6.02
N ILE A 51 13.76 6.66 -5.78
CA ILE A 51 12.87 7.65 -6.41
C ILE A 51 13.40 9.07 -6.21
N ILE A 52 13.92 9.39 -5.02
CA ILE A 52 14.40 10.72 -4.67
C ILE A 52 15.81 10.99 -5.22
N THR A 53 16.65 9.97 -5.31
CA THR A 53 18.08 10.12 -5.58
C THR A 53 18.51 9.77 -7.00
N MET A 54 17.74 8.95 -7.70
CA MET A 54 18.09 8.54 -9.06
C MET A 54 17.72 9.64 -10.06
N ARG A 55 18.62 9.86 -11.00
CA ARG A 55 18.36 10.78 -12.11
C ARG A 55 17.54 10.09 -13.19
N GLY A 56 16.58 10.80 -13.75
CA GLY A 56 15.73 10.29 -14.82
C GLY A 56 15.46 11.34 -15.89
N THR A 57 14.76 10.96 -16.93
CA THR A 57 14.27 11.86 -17.98
C THR A 57 13.08 12.67 -17.50
N VAL A 58 12.22 12.04 -16.69
CA VAL A 58 11.13 12.68 -15.95
C VAL A 58 11.42 12.45 -14.48
N ASN A 59 12.03 13.45 -13.85
CA ASN A 59 12.48 13.33 -12.48
C ASN A 59 11.31 13.45 -11.52
N LEU A 60 11.24 12.49 -10.59
CA LEU A 60 10.52 12.62 -9.35
C LEU A 60 11.48 13.19 -8.31
N ASP A 61 11.01 14.10 -7.48
CA ASP A 61 11.83 14.71 -6.43
C ASP A 61 11.22 14.48 -5.03
N PHE A 62 11.88 15.00 -4.02
CA PHE A 62 11.40 14.89 -2.65
C PHE A 62 10.06 15.59 -2.44
N ALA A 63 9.74 16.64 -3.19
CA ALA A 63 8.46 17.34 -3.08
C ALA A 63 7.30 16.48 -3.59
N ASP A 64 7.54 15.69 -4.65
CA ASP A 64 6.57 14.73 -5.19
C ASP A 64 6.28 13.63 -4.16
N VAL A 65 7.32 13.01 -3.61
CA VAL A 65 7.18 11.99 -2.55
C VAL A 65 6.46 12.56 -1.34
N LYS A 66 6.80 13.78 -0.91
CA LYS A 66 6.13 14.47 0.18
C LYS A 66 4.64 14.71 -0.13
N THR A 67 4.30 15.10 -1.36
CA THR A 67 2.92 15.34 -1.79
C THR A 67 2.08 14.06 -1.68
N ILE A 68 2.63 12.94 -2.09
CA ILE A 68 1.96 11.64 -2.01
C ILE A 68 1.79 11.19 -0.57
N LEU A 69 2.84 11.28 0.25
CA LEU A 69 2.84 10.76 1.62
C LEU A 69 2.13 11.67 2.63
N LYS A 70 2.11 12.99 2.41
CA LYS A 70 1.52 13.93 3.34
C LYS A 70 0.01 13.71 3.48
N ASP A 71 -0.45 13.53 4.71
CA ASP A 71 -1.84 13.21 5.05
C ASP A 71 -2.36 11.97 4.29
N GLY A 72 -1.44 11.03 4.00
CA GLY A 72 -1.68 9.87 3.14
C GLY A 72 -2.40 8.71 3.82
N GLY A 73 -2.47 8.69 5.15
CA GLY A 73 -3.04 7.57 5.90
C GLY A 73 -2.23 6.28 5.73
N VAL A 74 -2.86 5.18 5.39
CA VAL A 74 -2.13 3.95 5.05
C VAL A 74 -1.57 4.05 3.65
N ALA A 75 -0.29 3.75 3.52
CA ALA A 75 0.43 3.67 2.26
C ALA A 75 0.67 2.21 1.87
N ILE A 76 0.55 1.93 0.61
CA ILE A 76 0.88 0.64 -0.01
C ILE A 76 1.97 0.89 -1.03
N MET A 77 2.98 0.04 -1.03
CA MET A 77 4.07 0.12 -1.97
C MET A 77 4.35 -1.22 -2.60
N SER A 78 4.68 -1.20 -3.87
CA SER A 78 4.98 -2.40 -4.62
C SER A 78 6.05 -2.13 -5.66
N THR A 79 6.80 -3.17 -5.99
CA THR A 79 7.80 -3.13 -7.05
C THR A 79 7.70 -4.41 -7.86
N GLY A 80 7.65 -4.27 -9.18
CA GLY A 80 7.64 -5.38 -10.12
C GLY A 80 8.70 -5.22 -11.20
N PHE A 81 9.11 -6.34 -11.77
CA PHE A 81 10.11 -6.42 -12.82
C PHE A 81 9.55 -7.13 -14.04
N GLY A 82 9.94 -6.67 -15.22
CA GLY A 82 9.59 -7.30 -16.48
C GLY A 82 10.77 -7.34 -17.44
N GLU A 83 10.82 -8.39 -18.25
CA GLU A 83 11.90 -8.61 -19.22
C GLU A 83 11.36 -9.22 -20.52
N GLY A 84 12.05 -8.93 -21.62
CA GLY A 84 11.71 -9.42 -22.94
C GLY A 84 10.49 -8.73 -23.54
N GLU A 85 9.74 -9.46 -24.34
CA GLU A 85 8.53 -8.95 -24.97
C GLU A 85 7.46 -8.58 -23.94
N ASN A 86 6.78 -7.44 -24.10
CA ASN A 86 5.79 -6.88 -23.16
C ASN A 86 6.34 -6.71 -21.73
N ARG A 87 7.60 -6.29 -21.61
CA ARG A 87 8.29 -6.19 -20.31
C ARG A 87 7.61 -5.17 -19.37
N VAL A 88 6.98 -4.13 -19.88
CA VAL A 88 6.25 -3.13 -19.09
C VAL A 88 4.98 -3.75 -18.50
N THR A 89 4.17 -4.40 -19.30
CA THR A 89 2.98 -5.13 -18.82
C THR A 89 3.36 -6.18 -17.78
N LYS A 90 4.43 -6.97 -18.03
CA LYS A 90 4.93 -7.96 -17.06
C LYS A 90 5.37 -7.30 -15.74
N ALA A 91 6.04 -6.15 -15.81
CA ALA A 91 6.46 -5.43 -14.61
C ALA A 91 5.28 -4.86 -13.82
N ILE A 92 4.23 -4.39 -14.52
CA ILE A 92 2.98 -3.97 -13.89
C ILE A 92 2.30 -5.15 -13.20
N ASP A 93 2.17 -6.28 -13.89
CA ASP A 93 1.54 -7.48 -13.36
C ASP A 93 2.31 -8.01 -12.15
N ASP A 94 3.63 -8.06 -12.22
CA ASP A 94 4.49 -8.49 -11.11
C ASP A 94 4.33 -7.54 -9.90
N ALA A 95 4.27 -6.22 -10.14
CA ALA A 95 4.00 -5.24 -9.10
C ALA A 95 2.62 -5.45 -8.46
N LEU A 96 1.58 -5.69 -9.25
CA LEU A 96 0.22 -5.91 -8.76
C LEU A 96 0.05 -7.21 -7.98
N HIS A 97 0.86 -8.22 -8.28
CA HIS A 97 0.88 -9.50 -7.57
C HIS A 97 1.86 -9.54 -6.40
N SER A 98 2.50 -8.42 -6.10
CA SER A 98 3.41 -8.32 -4.96
C SER A 98 2.72 -8.65 -3.63
N PRO A 99 3.40 -9.38 -2.73
CA PRO A 99 2.88 -9.67 -1.40
C PRO A 99 2.55 -8.43 -0.56
N LEU A 100 3.06 -7.28 -0.95
CA LEU A 100 2.79 -5.99 -0.29
C LEU A 100 1.48 -5.35 -0.75
N LEU A 101 1.02 -5.74 -1.93
CA LEU A 101 -0.30 -5.41 -2.46
C LEU A 101 -1.24 -6.57 -2.12
N ASN A 102 -1.85 -6.55 -0.99
CA ASN A 102 -2.89 -7.52 -0.71
C ASN A 102 -4.15 -7.12 -1.48
N ASN A 103 -4.64 -7.90 -2.42
CA ASN A 103 -5.93 -7.81 -3.12
C ASN A 103 -6.72 -6.49 -2.97
N ASN A 104 -6.18 -5.55 -2.19
CA ASN A 104 -6.70 -4.22 -2.01
C ASN A 104 -6.54 -3.53 -3.34
N ASP A 105 -7.66 -3.17 -3.83
CA ASP A 105 -7.81 -2.50 -5.09
C ASP A 105 -7.00 -1.19 -5.05
N ILE A 106 -5.73 -1.26 -5.47
CA ILE A 106 -4.84 -0.11 -5.59
C ILE A 106 -5.51 1.03 -6.36
N PHE A 107 -6.48 0.68 -7.21
CA PHE A 107 -7.27 1.62 -7.98
C PHE A 107 -8.23 2.45 -7.12
N ASN A 108 -8.40 2.09 -5.82
CA ASN A 108 -9.12 2.88 -4.83
C ASN A 108 -8.26 3.93 -4.11
N ALA A 109 -6.96 3.99 -4.38
CA ALA A 109 -6.07 4.99 -3.83
C ALA A 109 -6.57 6.42 -4.09
N LYS A 110 -6.18 7.36 -3.23
CA LYS A 110 -6.42 8.80 -3.44
C LYS A 110 -5.28 9.47 -4.16
N LYS A 111 -4.05 9.03 -3.88
CA LYS A 111 -2.83 9.52 -4.51
C LYS A 111 -1.96 8.34 -4.90
N VAL A 112 -1.35 8.41 -6.06
CA VAL A 112 -0.48 7.36 -6.61
C VAL A 112 0.77 7.98 -7.19
N MET A 113 1.91 7.39 -6.87
CA MET A 113 3.18 7.66 -7.53
C MET A 113 3.63 6.42 -8.27
N LEU A 114 3.97 6.59 -9.53
CA LEU A 114 4.49 5.56 -10.41
C LEU A 114 5.90 5.93 -10.86
N ASN A 115 6.88 5.10 -10.55
CA ASN A 115 8.24 5.26 -11.05
C ASN A 115 8.61 4.09 -11.97
N VAL A 116 9.00 4.41 -13.20
CA VAL A 116 9.46 3.44 -14.19
C VAL A 116 10.96 3.57 -14.34
N SER A 117 11.70 2.48 -14.10
CA SER A 117 13.15 2.48 -14.21
C SER A 117 13.60 1.53 -15.31
N PHE A 118 14.58 1.95 -16.09
CA PHE A 118 15.17 1.16 -17.16
C PHE A 118 16.68 1.48 -17.32
N CYS A 119 17.38 0.61 -18.03
CA CYS A 119 18.78 0.85 -18.38
C CYS A 119 18.90 1.60 -19.71
N PRO A 120 19.82 2.59 -19.86
CA PRO A 120 20.04 3.29 -21.13
C PRO A 120 20.39 2.39 -22.32
N SER A 121 20.94 1.20 -22.06
CA SER A 121 21.20 0.21 -23.11
C SER A 121 19.92 -0.47 -23.64
N SER A 122 18.80 -0.31 -22.95
CA SER A 122 17.48 -0.86 -23.28
C SER A 122 16.39 0.16 -22.99
N GLU A 123 16.41 1.28 -23.72
CA GLU A 123 15.49 2.40 -23.53
C GLU A 123 14.02 1.99 -23.71
N LEU A 124 13.13 2.73 -23.03
CA LEU A 124 11.69 2.56 -23.20
C LEU A 124 11.24 3.04 -24.58
N MET A 125 10.47 2.21 -25.24
CA MET A 125 9.86 2.56 -26.51
C MET A 125 8.54 3.33 -26.30
N MET A 126 8.16 4.16 -27.26
CA MET A 126 6.89 4.90 -27.19
C MET A 126 5.67 3.99 -27.10
N GLU A 127 5.75 2.80 -27.65
CA GLU A 127 4.72 1.77 -27.53
C GLU A 127 4.57 1.28 -26.08
N GLU A 128 5.69 1.07 -25.38
CA GLU A 128 5.72 0.70 -23.97
C GLU A 128 5.15 1.83 -23.07
N MET A 129 5.30 3.08 -23.47
CA MET A 129 4.66 4.21 -22.77
C MET A 129 3.13 4.17 -22.85
N ASN A 130 2.55 3.63 -23.93
CA ASN A 130 1.11 3.44 -24.01
C ASN A 130 0.60 2.43 -22.98
N GLU A 131 1.37 1.36 -22.71
CA GLU A 131 1.02 0.39 -21.66
C GLU A 131 0.98 1.05 -20.26
N ILE A 132 1.91 1.97 -19.99
CA ILE A 132 1.93 2.76 -18.75
C ILE A 132 0.70 3.67 -18.67
N HIS A 133 0.36 4.36 -19.77
CA HIS A 133 -0.82 5.21 -19.83
C HIS A 133 -2.12 4.42 -19.67
N GLU A 134 -2.21 3.24 -20.26
CA GLU A 134 -3.34 2.34 -20.10
C GLU A 134 -3.48 1.90 -18.63
N PHE A 135 -2.39 1.57 -17.98
CA PHE A 135 -2.40 1.25 -16.56
C PHE A 135 -2.88 2.43 -15.71
N MET A 136 -2.35 3.64 -15.95
CA MET A 136 -2.77 4.83 -15.23
C MET A 136 -4.26 5.16 -15.45
N SER A 137 -4.81 4.85 -16.62
CA SER A 137 -6.23 5.10 -16.93
C SER A 137 -7.21 4.22 -16.14
N LYS A 138 -6.73 3.15 -15.50
CA LYS A 138 -7.54 2.27 -14.65
C LYS A 138 -7.85 2.89 -13.28
N PHE A 139 -7.12 3.92 -12.88
CA PHE A 139 -7.42 4.63 -11.63
C PHE A 139 -8.69 5.46 -11.76
N ARG A 140 -9.39 5.64 -10.64
CA ARG A 140 -10.65 6.40 -10.61
C ARG A 140 -10.42 7.88 -10.98
N GLU A 141 -11.44 8.52 -11.50
CA GLU A 141 -11.44 9.97 -11.66
C GLU A 141 -11.21 10.66 -10.30
N GLY A 142 -10.33 11.68 -10.31
CA GLY A 142 -9.96 12.43 -9.10
C GLY A 142 -8.77 11.86 -8.33
N VAL A 143 -8.19 10.74 -8.76
CA VAL A 143 -6.91 10.26 -8.20
C VAL A 143 -5.79 11.16 -8.66
N GLU A 144 -4.99 11.64 -7.72
CA GLU A 144 -3.76 12.37 -8.03
C GLU A 144 -2.67 11.36 -8.41
N VAL A 145 -2.27 11.35 -9.69
CA VAL A 145 -1.22 10.47 -10.21
C VAL A 145 0.00 11.29 -10.56
N ILE A 146 1.12 11.01 -9.89
CA ILE A 146 2.44 11.55 -10.20
C ILE A 146 3.29 10.42 -10.77
N TRP A 147 3.93 10.62 -11.89
CA TRP A 147 4.78 9.60 -12.48
C TRP A 147 6.13 10.13 -12.94
N GLY A 148 7.11 9.25 -12.95
CA GLY A 148 8.45 9.58 -13.39
C GLY A 148 9.17 8.40 -14.02
N VAL A 149 10.28 8.74 -14.67
CA VAL A 149 11.13 7.78 -15.37
C VAL A 149 12.56 7.96 -14.90
N ALA A 150 13.14 6.92 -14.34
CA ALA A 150 14.50 6.91 -13.79
C ALA A 150 15.43 6.00 -14.60
N ILE A 151 16.72 6.29 -14.53
CA ILE A 151 17.76 5.49 -15.16
C ILE A 151 18.41 4.61 -14.10
N ASP A 152 18.42 3.30 -14.35
CA ASP A 152 19.05 2.30 -13.49
C ASP A 152 19.90 1.34 -14.33
N ASN A 153 21.21 1.54 -14.31
CA ASN A 153 22.15 0.73 -15.08
C ASN A 153 22.21 -0.74 -14.66
N SER A 154 21.71 -1.07 -13.47
CA SER A 154 21.70 -2.45 -12.98
C SER A 154 20.60 -3.31 -13.58
N LEU A 155 19.64 -2.70 -14.29
CA LEU A 155 18.50 -3.40 -14.87
C LEU A 155 18.81 -4.11 -16.17
N GLU A 156 19.89 -3.76 -16.86
CA GLU A 156 20.27 -4.34 -18.16
C GLU A 156 19.12 -4.28 -19.19
N THR A 157 18.42 -5.37 -19.41
CA THR A 157 17.27 -5.46 -20.34
C THR A 157 15.90 -5.35 -19.64
N LYS A 158 15.90 -5.32 -18.31
CA LYS A 158 14.67 -5.30 -17.51
C LYS A 158 14.11 -3.89 -17.38
N VAL A 159 12.80 -3.86 -17.13
CA VAL A 159 12.09 -2.68 -16.64
C VAL A 159 11.68 -2.96 -15.21
N LYS A 160 11.84 -1.97 -14.33
CA LYS A 160 11.34 -1.98 -12.95
C LYS A 160 10.24 -0.94 -12.83
N ILE A 161 9.09 -1.35 -12.31
CA ILE A 161 7.98 -0.45 -11.98
C ILE A 161 7.79 -0.45 -10.47
N THR A 162 7.84 0.73 -9.89
CA THR A 162 7.55 0.95 -8.46
C THR A 162 6.30 1.78 -8.34
N VAL A 163 5.34 1.29 -7.58
CA VAL A 163 4.07 1.95 -7.30
C VAL A 163 4.01 2.27 -5.81
N LEU A 164 3.72 3.53 -5.48
CA LEU A 164 3.41 3.99 -4.13
C LEU A 164 2.02 4.58 -4.15
N ALA A 165 1.11 4.01 -3.40
CA ALA A 165 -0.28 4.44 -3.34
C ALA A 165 -0.68 4.78 -1.90
N THR A 166 -1.47 5.83 -1.71
CA THR A 166 -1.89 6.32 -0.40
C THR A 166 -3.38 6.68 -0.39
N GLY A 167 -3.91 6.91 0.80
CA GLY A 167 -5.31 7.28 0.98
C GLY A 167 -6.18 6.13 1.41
N PHE A 168 -5.58 5.04 1.86
CA PHE A 168 -6.27 3.90 2.47
C PHE A 168 -6.47 4.14 3.97
N GLY A 169 -7.49 3.50 4.54
CA GLY A 169 -7.72 3.49 5.97
C GLY A 169 -6.92 2.38 6.67
N VAL A 170 -6.92 2.40 8.00
CA VAL A 170 -6.31 1.32 8.80
C VAL A 170 -7.09 0.02 8.63
N GLU A 171 -8.38 0.11 8.36
CA GLU A 171 -9.28 -0.99 8.00
C GLU A 171 -8.85 -1.72 6.72
N ASP A 172 -8.22 -1.02 5.80
CA ASP A 172 -7.73 -1.59 4.52
C ASP A 172 -6.41 -2.37 4.69
N VAL A 173 -5.82 -2.36 5.90
CA VAL A 173 -4.60 -3.12 6.16
C VAL A 173 -4.90 -4.62 6.19
N PRO A 174 -4.21 -5.42 5.40
CA PRO A 174 -4.42 -6.88 5.36
C PRO A 174 -4.36 -7.53 6.73
N GLY A 175 -5.41 -8.30 7.06
CA GLY A 175 -5.53 -8.99 8.36
C GLY A 175 -6.01 -8.09 9.51
N MET A 176 -6.30 -6.82 9.26
CA MET A 176 -6.96 -5.93 10.22
C MET A 176 -8.49 -5.98 10.08
N ASP A 177 -9.02 -6.36 8.91
CA ASP A 177 -10.45 -6.41 8.60
C ASP A 177 -11.23 -7.27 9.59
N SER A 178 -10.71 -8.46 9.90
CA SER A 178 -11.35 -9.37 10.88
C SER A 178 -11.28 -8.86 12.32
N LEU A 179 -10.21 -8.15 12.67
CA LEU A 179 -10.03 -7.53 13.99
C LEU A 179 -10.92 -6.29 14.14
N HIS A 180 -11.08 -5.49 13.09
CA HIS A 180 -12.00 -4.35 13.08
C HIS A 180 -13.46 -4.80 13.15
N ALA A 181 -13.85 -5.79 12.34
CA ALA A 181 -15.21 -6.35 12.37
C ALA A 181 -15.56 -6.94 13.76
N ALA A 182 -14.65 -7.69 14.38
CA ALA A 182 -14.87 -8.23 15.71
C ALA A 182 -14.99 -7.13 16.78
N ARG A 183 -14.16 -6.08 16.70
CA ARG A 183 -14.24 -4.95 17.65
C ARG A 183 -15.49 -4.12 17.47
N SER A 184 -15.89 -3.84 16.24
CA SER A 184 -17.15 -3.12 15.99
C SER A 184 -18.34 -3.88 16.56
N GLN A 185 -18.36 -5.20 16.45
CA GLN A 185 -19.40 -6.03 17.07
C GLN A 185 -19.33 -5.99 18.60
N GLU A 186 -18.15 -6.09 19.19
CA GLU A 186 -17.99 -5.99 20.66
C GLU A 186 -18.38 -4.59 21.20
N GLU A 187 -18.07 -3.54 20.46
CA GLU A 187 -18.47 -2.17 20.82
C GLU A 187 -19.98 -1.94 20.69
N GLU A 188 -20.62 -2.47 19.64
CA GLU A 188 -22.07 -2.43 19.48
C GLU A 188 -22.78 -3.24 20.59
N GLU A 189 -22.32 -4.44 20.90
CA GLU A 189 -22.85 -5.25 21.99
C GLU A 189 -22.71 -4.55 23.35
N ARG A 190 -21.56 -3.90 23.57
CA ARG A 190 -21.31 -3.15 24.80
C ARG A 190 -22.20 -1.91 24.92
N GLN A 191 -22.46 -1.21 23.82
CA GLN A 191 -23.38 -0.08 23.80
C GLN A 191 -24.81 -0.51 24.07
N LEU A 192 -25.27 -1.60 23.46
CA LEU A 192 -26.57 -2.19 23.70
C LEU A 192 -26.76 -2.60 25.17
N GLN A 193 -25.77 -3.25 25.77
CA GLN A 193 -25.79 -3.61 27.19
C GLN A 193 -25.88 -2.39 28.11
N LEU A 194 -25.13 -1.32 27.80
CA LEU A 194 -25.18 -0.07 28.55
C LEU A 194 -26.52 0.66 28.44
N GLU A 195 -27.16 0.59 27.28
CA GLU A 195 -28.50 1.15 27.08
C GLU A 195 -29.56 0.37 27.84
N GLU A 196 -29.53 -0.97 27.77
CA GLU A 196 -30.42 -1.83 28.56
C GLU A 196 -30.25 -1.60 30.07
N GLU A 197 -29.05 -1.45 30.56
CA GLU A 197 -28.77 -1.20 31.98
C GLU A 197 -29.31 0.17 32.41
N LYS A 198 -29.15 1.20 31.56
CA LYS A 198 -29.74 2.52 31.79
C LYS A 198 -31.27 2.48 31.83
N GLU A 199 -31.90 1.72 30.96
CA GLU A 199 -33.33 1.61 30.90
C GLU A 199 -33.90 0.83 32.12
N LYS A 200 -33.26 -0.28 32.48
CA LYS A 200 -33.57 -1.02 33.72
C LYS A 200 -33.40 -0.15 34.97
N ASN A 201 -32.41 0.69 35.01
CA ASN A 201 -32.20 1.58 36.13
C ASN A 201 -33.24 2.70 36.20
N LYS A 202 -33.65 3.27 35.06
CA LYS A 202 -34.78 4.23 34.97
C LYS A 202 -36.09 3.61 35.45
N GLU A 203 -36.39 2.36 35.04
CA GLU A 203 -37.59 1.64 35.53
C GLU A 203 -37.53 1.39 37.03
N ARG A 204 -36.39 1.01 37.59
CA ARG A 204 -36.20 0.85 39.04
C ARG A 204 -36.45 2.13 39.81
N ILE A 205 -35.93 3.25 39.32
CA ILE A 205 -36.15 4.58 39.92
C ILE A 205 -37.66 4.94 39.85
N ARG A 206 -38.29 4.74 38.70
CA ARG A 206 -39.72 5.03 38.52
C ARG A 206 -40.62 4.17 39.43
N LYS A 207 -40.26 2.90 39.70
CA LYS A 207 -40.96 2.02 40.62
C LYS A 207 -40.71 2.39 42.09
N ALA A 208 -39.57 3.02 42.39
CA ALA A 208 -39.25 3.38 43.78
C ALA A 208 -39.79 4.73 44.22
N TYR A 209 -40.06 5.65 43.28
CA TYR A 209 -40.48 7.04 43.58
C TYR A 209 -41.78 7.45 42.88
N GLY A 210 -42.45 6.56 42.14
CA GLY A 210 -43.75 6.76 41.55
C GLY A 210 -44.81 6.02 42.35
#